data_6c3df7512a36497aee33917ee03bc570
#
_entry.id   6c3df7512a36497aee33917ee03bc570
#
_cell.length_a   1.000
_cell.length_b   1.000
_cell.length_c   1.000
_cell.angle_alpha   90.00
_cell.angle_beta   90.00
_cell.angle_gamma   90.00
#
_symmetry.space_group_name_H-M   'P 1'
#
loop_
_entity.id
_entity.type
_entity.pdbx_description
1 polymer ?
#
loop_
_entity_poly.entity_id
_entity_poly.type
_entity_poly.pdbx_seq_one_letter_code
_entity_poly.pdbx_strand_id
1 'polypeptide(L)'
;NGRALVKQALDAGINFFDHADLYGFNHPGGGPHLCERRFGEALRLSGAEREQIFLQSKTSIVADPWHYDQSYEHIVASAERSLKALGTDYLDVLLLHRPDALVEPEEVARAFDHLESTGKVRAFGVSNHTPRQIDLLKTAVTQPILANQVQLSLTHSTIVAQGLSSNMTGFDDSITRDGGGIVDYARINKITLQAWSPFQKAFQDGVFFDSHDYPELNAELNRLAAQYDVTPTAIATAWITRHPAGIQVVLGTTRPERLVEAAAGSNIPLTRPEWYGLIQAAGHNVP
;
A
#
# COMPACT_ATOMS: atom_id res chain seq x y z
N ASN A 1 20.26 0.27 -11.44
CA ASN A 1 21.00 -0.58 -10.52
C ASN A 1 20.25 -0.66 -9.19
N GLY A 2 19.67 -1.85 -8.87
CA GLY A 2 18.80 -2.03 -7.70
C GLY A 2 19.47 -1.66 -6.37
N ARG A 3 20.74 -2.01 -6.19
CA ARG A 3 21.50 -1.68 -4.96
C ARG A 3 21.64 -0.15 -4.76
N ALA A 4 21.84 0.62 -5.83
CA ALA A 4 21.92 2.07 -5.74
C ALA A 4 20.56 2.68 -5.38
N LEU A 5 19.47 2.15 -5.90
CA LEU A 5 18.11 2.59 -5.57
C LEU A 5 17.78 2.36 -4.09
N VAL A 6 18.12 1.16 -3.57
CA VAL A 6 17.89 0.84 -2.15
C VAL A 6 18.77 1.69 -1.25
N LYS A 7 20.04 1.91 -1.63
CA LYS A 7 20.90 2.85 -0.89
C LYS A 7 20.28 4.24 -0.80
N GLN A 8 19.81 4.76 -1.92
CA GLN A 8 19.16 6.08 -1.96
C GLN A 8 17.88 6.14 -1.11
N ALA A 9 17.10 5.04 -1.10
CA ALA A 9 15.93 4.93 -0.22
C ALA A 9 16.34 5.01 1.26
N LEU A 10 17.35 4.23 1.66
CA LEU A 10 17.88 4.25 3.03
C LEU A 10 18.44 5.63 3.42
N ASP A 11 19.19 6.28 2.52
CA ASP A 11 19.72 7.63 2.73
C ASP A 11 18.58 8.67 2.90
N ALA A 12 17.41 8.42 2.28
CA ALA A 12 16.19 9.22 2.44
C ALA A 12 15.31 8.80 3.64
N GLY A 13 15.76 7.85 4.47
CA GLY A 13 15.02 7.35 5.63
C GLY A 13 13.94 6.31 5.30
N ILE A 14 13.90 5.80 4.06
CA ILE A 14 12.96 4.77 3.63
C ILE A 14 13.60 3.39 3.80
N ASN A 15 13.14 2.62 4.78
CA ASN A 15 13.67 1.29 5.11
C ASN A 15 12.63 0.16 5.01
N PHE A 16 11.42 0.44 4.53
CA PHE A 16 10.35 -0.53 4.37
C PHE A 16 10.14 -0.81 2.87
N PHE A 17 10.34 -2.07 2.45
CA PHE A 17 10.27 -2.50 1.06
C PHE A 17 9.10 -3.44 0.84
N ASP A 18 8.22 -3.06 -0.10
CA ASP A 18 6.98 -3.75 -0.40
C ASP A 18 7.08 -4.56 -1.69
N HIS A 19 6.85 -5.85 -1.58
CA HIS A 19 6.85 -6.82 -2.66
C HIS A 19 5.49 -7.52 -2.79
N ALA A 20 5.36 -8.39 -3.78
CA ALA A 20 4.33 -9.40 -3.89
C ALA A 20 4.80 -10.54 -4.79
N ASP A 21 4.30 -11.73 -4.52
CA ASP A 21 4.55 -12.93 -5.33
C ASP A 21 4.17 -12.76 -6.81
N LEU A 22 3.14 -11.94 -7.09
CA LEU A 22 2.65 -11.66 -8.44
C LEU A 22 3.48 -10.63 -9.21
N TYR A 23 4.30 -9.80 -8.52
CA TYR A 23 4.97 -8.67 -9.17
C TYR A 23 6.01 -9.12 -10.20
N GLY A 24 5.86 -8.57 -11.41
CA GLY A 24 6.66 -8.94 -12.57
C GLY A 24 6.03 -10.02 -13.45
N PHE A 25 4.84 -10.56 -13.09
CA PHE A 25 4.16 -11.59 -13.89
C PHE A 25 3.91 -11.14 -15.35
N ASN A 26 3.42 -9.92 -15.57
CA ASN A 26 3.14 -9.35 -16.89
C ASN A 26 4.38 -8.81 -17.63
N HIS A 27 5.58 -8.92 -17.07
CA HIS A 27 6.80 -8.50 -17.74
C HIS A 27 7.16 -9.54 -18.81
N PRO A 28 7.63 -9.14 -20.02
CA PRO A 28 8.14 -10.09 -21.02
C PRO A 28 9.19 -11.04 -20.41
N GLY A 29 8.96 -12.34 -20.48
CA GLY A 29 9.78 -13.36 -19.81
C GLY A 29 9.62 -13.38 -18.27
N GLY A 30 8.54 -12.76 -17.78
CA GLY A 30 8.21 -12.69 -16.37
C GLY A 30 7.54 -13.96 -15.83
N GLY A 31 7.13 -13.89 -14.58
CA GLY A 31 6.43 -14.94 -13.85
C GLY A 31 6.31 -14.59 -12.39
N PRO A 32 5.67 -15.44 -11.58
CA PRO A 32 5.59 -15.24 -10.14
C PRO A 32 6.98 -15.05 -9.52
N HIS A 33 7.03 -14.23 -8.47
CA HIS A 33 8.25 -13.94 -7.69
C HIS A 33 9.38 -13.24 -8.49
N LEU A 34 9.14 -12.71 -9.71
CA LEU A 34 10.20 -12.09 -10.51
C LEU A 34 10.82 -10.86 -9.82
N CYS A 35 9.98 -9.96 -9.30
CA CYS A 35 10.49 -8.74 -8.65
C CYS A 35 11.20 -9.06 -7.34
N GLU A 36 10.70 -10.01 -6.56
CA GLU A 36 11.36 -10.50 -5.34
C GLU A 36 12.73 -11.10 -5.65
N ARG A 37 12.82 -11.97 -6.66
CA ARG A 37 14.10 -12.58 -7.08
C ARG A 37 15.11 -11.53 -7.54
N ARG A 38 14.68 -10.56 -8.37
CA ARG A 38 15.55 -9.46 -8.82
C ARG A 38 16.04 -8.60 -7.67
N PHE A 39 15.20 -8.38 -6.67
CA PHE A 39 15.59 -7.66 -5.45
C PHE A 39 16.63 -8.46 -4.65
N GLY A 40 16.37 -9.72 -4.36
CA GLY A 40 17.30 -10.60 -3.64
C GLY A 40 18.65 -10.73 -4.35
N GLU A 41 18.67 -10.97 -5.66
CA GLU A 41 19.89 -11.06 -6.48
C GLU A 41 20.69 -9.75 -6.52
N ALA A 42 19.99 -8.61 -6.61
CA ALA A 42 20.63 -7.30 -6.65
C ALA A 42 21.25 -6.90 -5.32
N LEU A 43 20.64 -7.24 -4.20
CA LEU A 43 21.07 -6.81 -2.88
C LEU A 43 22.02 -7.81 -2.20
N ARG A 44 21.71 -9.11 -2.24
CA ARG A 44 22.47 -10.14 -1.52
C ARG A 44 22.81 -9.66 -0.12
N LEU A 45 21.77 -9.34 0.66
CA LEU A 45 21.92 -8.73 1.98
C LEU A 45 22.72 -9.64 2.92
N SER A 46 23.70 -9.08 3.61
CA SER A 46 24.26 -9.69 4.81
C SER A 46 23.23 -9.65 5.95
N GLY A 47 23.42 -10.45 6.99
CA GLY A 47 22.54 -10.45 8.16
C GLY A 47 22.37 -9.04 8.75
N ALA A 48 23.47 -8.29 8.89
CA ALA A 48 23.44 -6.93 9.42
C ALA A 48 22.68 -5.94 8.51
N GLU A 49 22.80 -6.07 7.19
CA GLU A 49 22.02 -5.24 6.24
C GLU A 49 20.54 -5.63 6.28
N ARG A 50 20.22 -6.92 6.40
CA ARG A 50 18.83 -7.41 6.51
C ARG A 50 18.12 -6.87 7.75
N GLU A 51 18.80 -6.72 8.86
CA GLU A 51 18.27 -6.17 10.11
C GLU A 51 17.92 -4.67 10.02
N GLN A 52 18.50 -3.94 9.06
CA GLN A 52 18.23 -2.51 8.87
C GLN A 52 16.98 -2.22 8.07
N ILE A 53 16.38 -3.23 7.44
CA ILE A 53 15.22 -3.06 6.55
C ILE A 53 14.06 -3.93 6.99
N PHE A 54 12.86 -3.50 6.61
CA PHE A 54 11.62 -4.26 6.71
C PHE A 54 11.23 -4.77 5.33
N LEU A 55 10.99 -6.07 5.22
CA LEU A 55 10.51 -6.71 3.99
C LEU A 55 9.07 -7.15 4.18
N GLN A 56 8.20 -6.60 3.34
CA GLN A 56 6.82 -7.01 3.21
C GLN A 56 6.64 -7.74 1.88
N SER A 57 5.87 -8.82 1.88
CA SER A 57 5.40 -9.44 0.65
C SER A 57 3.92 -9.81 0.75
N LYS A 58 3.35 -10.30 -0.34
CA LYS A 58 1.93 -10.58 -0.45
C LYS A 58 1.71 -11.92 -1.14
N THR A 59 0.61 -12.60 -0.78
CA THR A 59 0.15 -13.86 -1.36
C THR A 59 -1.34 -13.80 -1.66
N SER A 60 -1.92 -14.87 -2.16
CA SER A 60 -3.34 -15.09 -2.44
C SER A 60 -3.76 -14.92 -3.90
N ILE A 61 -2.91 -14.42 -4.80
CA ILE A 61 -3.26 -14.31 -6.21
C ILE A 61 -2.56 -15.41 -7.00
N VAL A 62 -3.34 -16.26 -7.67
CA VAL A 62 -2.85 -17.23 -8.63
C VAL A 62 -3.09 -16.68 -10.03
N ALA A 63 -2.02 -16.60 -10.84
CA ALA A 63 -2.10 -15.94 -12.13
C ALA A 63 -2.55 -16.85 -13.29
N ASP A 64 -2.37 -18.17 -13.17
CA ASP A 64 -2.72 -19.11 -14.23
C ASP A 64 -3.21 -20.46 -13.65
N PRO A 65 -4.52 -20.78 -13.80
CA PRO A 65 -5.61 -19.88 -14.21
C PRO A 65 -5.84 -18.78 -13.16
N TRP A 66 -6.31 -17.61 -13.57
CA TRP A 66 -6.52 -16.49 -12.66
C TRP A 66 -7.60 -16.78 -11.62
N HIS A 67 -7.21 -16.82 -10.35
CA HIS A 67 -8.11 -16.96 -9.20
C HIS A 67 -7.44 -16.46 -7.90
N TYR A 68 -8.21 -16.44 -6.83
CA TYR A 68 -7.69 -16.17 -5.48
C TYR A 68 -7.66 -17.48 -4.69
N ASP A 69 -6.64 -17.63 -3.84
CA ASP A 69 -6.46 -18.81 -3.01
C ASP A 69 -5.87 -18.40 -1.66
N GLN A 70 -6.68 -18.53 -0.60
CA GLN A 70 -6.28 -18.29 0.79
C GLN A 70 -6.27 -19.60 1.61
N SER A 71 -6.10 -20.74 0.95
CA SER A 71 -5.89 -22.02 1.64
C SER A 71 -4.57 -22.02 2.41
N TYR A 72 -4.49 -22.86 3.42
CA TYR A 72 -3.26 -23.10 4.19
C TYR A 72 -2.08 -23.44 3.27
N GLU A 73 -2.29 -24.39 2.37
CA GLU A 73 -1.26 -24.89 1.45
C GLU A 73 -0.71 -23.78 0.56
N HIS A 74 -1.60 -22.95 -0.02
CA HIS A 74 -1.19 -21.88 -0.90
C HIS A 74 -0.43 -20.78 -0.15
N ILE A 75 -0.95 -20.32 0.99
CA ILE A 75 -0.32 -19.25 1.80
C ILE A 75 1.09 -19.66 2.23
N VAL A 76 1.24 -20.86 2.79
CA VAL A 76 2.56 -21.35 3.26
C VAL A 76 3.53 -21.51 2.10
N ALA A 77 3.11 -22.19 1.02
CA ALA A 77 3.98 -22.44 -0.12
C ALA A 77 4.39 -21.13 -0.84
N SER A 78 3.49 -20.15 -0.94
CA SER A 78 3.79 -18.85 -1.54
C SER A 78 4.79 -18.07 -0.66
N ALA A 79 4.58 -18.01 0.66
CA ALA A 79 5.51 -17.38 1.58
C ALA A 79 6.93 -17.99 1.51
N GLU A 80 7.03 -19.29 1.45
CA GLU A 80 8.34 -20.00 1.33
C GLU A 80 9.02 -19.69 0.00
N ARG A 81 8.27 -19.59 -1.10
CA ARG A 81 8.83 -19.18 -2.39
C ARG A 81 9.29 -17.72 -2.37
N SER A 82 8.55 -16.81 -1.70
CA SER A 82 8.95 -15.41 -1.51
C SER A 82 10.25 -15.30 -0.73
N LEU A 83 10.39 -16.05 0.38
CA LEU A 83 11.62 -16.09 1.16
C LEU A 83 12.82 -16.54 0.32
N LYS A 84 12.66 -17.62 -0.44
CA LYS A 84 13.69 -18.12 -1.36
C LYS A 84 14.03 -17.10 -2.44
N ALA A 85 13.04 -16.43 -3.03
CA ALA A 85 13.23 -15.43 -4.07
C ALA A 85 13.95 -14.19 -3.56
N LEU A 86 13.59 -13.71 -2.38
CA LEU A 86 14.21 -12.57 -1.70
C LEU A 86 15.61 -12.89 -1.13
N GLY A 87 15.93 -14.18 -0.93
CA GLY A 87 17.19 -14.62 -0.32
C GLY A 87 17.26 -14.26 1.17
N THR A 88 16.17 -14.46 1.91
CA THR A 88 16.06 -14.15 3.35
C THR A 88 15.34 -15.28 4.08
N ASP A 89 15.60 -15.42 5.38
CA ASP A 89 14.99 -16.45 6.22
C ASP A 89 13.63 -16.02 6.78
N TYR A 90 13.30 -14.72 6.75
CA TYR A 90 12.04 -14.21 7.28
C TYR A 90 11.51 -13.00 6.52
N LEU A 91 10.19 -12.85 6.52
CA LEU A 91 9.48 -11.61 6.20
C LEU A 91 9.11 -10.87 7.49
N ASP A 92 9.17 -9.55 7.46
CA ASP A 92 8.66 -8.74 8.56
C ASP A 92 7.13 -8.68 8.53
N VAL A 93 6.54 -8.63 7.32
CA VAL A 93 5.09 -8.63 7.13
C VAL A 93 4.70 -9.49 5.92
N LEU A 94 3.64 -10.29 6.06
CA LEU A 94 2.97 -10.97 4.95
C LEU A 94 1.52 -10.47 4.85
N LEU A 95 1.12 -10.02 3.66
CA LEU A 95 -0.25 -9.58 3.40
C LEU A 95 -1.03 -10.63 2.58
N LEU A 96 -2.31 -10.80 2.89
CA LEU A 96 -3.27 -11.36 1.95
C LEU A 96 -3.58 -10.31 0.88
N HIS A 97 -3.16 -10.53 -0.37
CA HIS A 97 -3.09 -9.49 -1.42
C HIS A 97 -4.47 -9.01 -1.89
N ARG A 98 -5.43 -9.92 -1.93
CA ARG A 98 -6.84 -9.65 -2.27
C ARG A 98 -7.75 -10.51 -1.42
N PRO A 99 -9.00 -10.05 -1.14
CA PRO A 99 -10.00 -10.91 -0.55
C PRO A 99 -10.28 -12.12 -1.45
N ASP A 100 -10.40 -13.28 -0.84
CA ASP A 100 -10.90 -14.50 -1.49
C ASP A 100 -12.36 -14.70 -1.10
N ALA A 101 -13.26 -14.87 -2.09
CA ALA A 101 -14.66 -15.12 -1.84
C ALA A 101 -14.92 -16.51 -1.23
N LEU A 102 -13.95 -17.42 -1.35
CA LEU A 102 -14.02 -18.81 -0.84
C LEU A 102 -13.15 -18.99 0.43
N VAL A 103 -12.74 -17.90 1.07
CA VAL A 103 -11.88 -17.96 2.26
C VAL A 103 -12.52 -18.74 3.39
N GLU A 104 -11.75 -19.66 3.96
CA GLU A 104 -12.04 -20.32 5.24
C GLU A 104 -11.10 -19.71 6.30
N PRO A 105 -11.59 -18.89 7.25
CA PRO A 105 -10.75 -18.20 8.23
C PRO A 105 -9.82 -19.13 9.03
N GLU A 106 -10.23 -20.37 9.28
CA GLU A 106 -9.47 -21.40 9.98
C GLU A 106 -8.24 -21.84 9.20
N GLU A 107 -8.32 -21.90 7.86
CA GLU A 107 -7.18 -22.21 6.99
C GLU A 107 -6.13 -21.09 7.05
N VAL A 108 -6.59 -19.83 7.01
CA VAL A 108 -5.73 -18.65 7.17
C VAL A 108 -5.06 -18.65 8.54
N ALA A 109 -5.82 -18.92 9.61
CA ALA A 109 -5.31 -18.99 10.97
C ALA A 109 -4.20 -20.04 11.10
N ARG A 110 -4.43 -21.27 10.59
CA ARG A 110 -3.42 -22.34 10.58
C ARG A 110 -2.14 -21.93 9.84
N ALA A 111 -2.30 -21.26 8.68
CA ALA A 111 -1.15 -20.80 7.91
C ALA A 111 -0.34 -19.73 8.66
N PHE A 112 -1.01 -18.77 9.29
CA PHE A 112 -0.37 -17.73 10.08
C PHE A 112 0.34 -18.30 11.31
N ASP A 113 -0.31 -19.20 12.06
CA ASP A 113 0.29 -19.91 13.20
C ASP A 113 1.55 -20.68 12.78
N HIS A 114 1.51 -21.38 11.64
CA HIS A 114 2.66 -22.10 11.13
C HIS A 114 3.83 -21.18 10.76
N LEU A 115 3.54 -20.11 10.01
CA LEU A 115 4.58 -19.18 9.55
C LEU A 115 5.19 -18.38 10.69
N GLU A 116 4.39 -17.99 11.68
CA GLU A 116 4.86 -17.29 12.89
C GLU A 116 5.69 -18.22 13.77
N SER A 117 5.17 -19.40 14.13
CA SER A 117 5.85 -20.36 15.01
C SER A 117 7.17 -20.88 14.44
N THR A 118 7.31 -20.93 13.10
CA THR A 118 8.56 -21.30 12.43
C THR A 118 9.51 -20.12 12.20
N GLY A 119 9.13 -18.89 12.63
CA GLY A 119 9.93 -17.69 12.49
C GLY A 119 10.04 -17.14 11.07
N LYS A 120 9.24 -17.67 10.13
CA LYS A 120 9.28 -17.27 8.71
C LYS A 120 8.58 -15.94 8.44
N VAL A 121 7.57 -15.59 9.25
CA VAL A 121 6.84 -14.32 9.16
C VAL A 121 6.65 -13.75 10.56
N ARG A 122 6.92 -12.46 10.73
CA ARG A 122 6.86 -11.77 12.03
C ARG A 122 5.52 -11.11 12.30
N ALA A 123 4.81 -10.68 11.24
CA ALA A 123 3.52 -10.02 11.36
C ALA A 123 2.68 -10.22 10.11
N PHE A 124 1.38 -10.02 10.24
CA PHE A 124 0.42 -10.29 9.17
C PHE A 124 -0.47 -9.07 8.91
N GLY A 125 -1.00 -9.00 7.72
CA GLY A 125 -1.95 -7.97 7.30
C GLY A 125 -2.73 -8.39 6.09
N VAL A 126 -3.46 -7.45 5.54
CA VAL A 126 -4.33 -7.65 4.37
C VAL A 126 -4.11 -6.54 3.35
N SER A 127 -4.65 -6.70 2.15
CA SER A 127 -4.71 -5.67 1.15
C SER A 127 -6.09 -5.68 0.48
N ASN A 128 -6.66 -4.48 0.31
CA ASN A 128 -7.98 -4.28 -0.32
C ASN A 128 -9.16 -5.00 0.39
N HIS A 129 -9.04 -5.27 1.68
CA HIS A 129 -10.12 -5.86 2.47
C HIS A 129 -11.05 -4.78 3.02
N THR A 130 -12.34 -5.08 3.01
CA THR A 130 -13.35 -4.28 3.73
C THR A 130 -13.30 -4.55 5.22
N PRO A 131 -13.85 -3.67 6.07
CA PRO A 131 -13.97 -3.91 7.51
C PRO A 131 -14.59 -5.26 7.87
N ARG A 132 -15.64 -5.67 7.17
CA ARG A 132 -16.33 -6.93 7.45
C ARG A 132 -15.55 -8.17 7.02
N GLN A 133 -14.74 -8.07 5.98
CA GLN A 133 -13.83 -9.15 5.59
C GLN A 133 -12.71 -9.33 6.63
N ILE A 134 -12.22 -8.24 7.21
CA ILE A 134 -11.27 -8.31 8.33
C ILE A 134 -11.93 -8.90 9.58
N ASP A 135 -13.16 -8.50 9.90
CA ASP A 135 -13.92 -9.09 11.03
C ASP A 135 -14.12 -10.60 10.82
N LEU A 136 -14.41 -11.04 9.58
CA LEU A 136 -14.54 -12.46 9.25
C LEU A 136 -13.23 -13.21 9.51
N LEU A 137 -12.11 -12.72 9.04
CA LEU A 137 -10.80 -13.35 9.32
C LEU A 137 -10.53 -13.46 10.82
N LYS A 138 -10.84 -12.42 11.59
CA LYS A 138 -10.67 -12.38 13.04
C LYS A 138 -11.54 -13.36 13.82
N THR A 139 -12.47 -14.06 13.20
CA THR A 139 -13.23 -15.13 13.86
C THR A 139 -12.34 -16.33 14.19
N ALA A 140 -11.25 -16.54 13.46
CA ALA A 140 -10.30 -17.62 13.67
C ALA A 140 -8.86 -17.12 13.84
N VAL A 141 -8.43 -16.09 13.07
CA VAL A 141 -7.08 -15.51 13.14
C VAL A 141 -6.90 -14.76 14.45
N THR A 142 -5.91 -15.18 15.24
CA THR A 142 -5.58 -14.57 16.55
C THR A 142 -4.49 -13.51 16.46
N GLN A 143 -3.65 -13.57 15.44
CA GLN A 143 -2.60 -12.59 15.18
C GLN A 143 -3.22 -11.21 14.88
N PRO A 144 -2.59 -10.12 15.38
CA PRO A 144 -2.99 -8.77 14.99
C PRO A 144 -2.90 -8.58 13.48
N ILE A 145 -3.95 -8.06 12.86
CA ILE A 145 -3.88 -7.56 11.47
C ILE A 145 -3.20 -6.20 11.51
N LEU A 146 -1.91 -6.18 11.16
CA LEU A 146 -1.05 -5.00 11.30
C LEU A 146 -1.37 -3.91 10.29
N ALA A 147 -1.67 -4.29 9.04
CA ALA A 147 -1.88 -3.36 7.95
C ALA A 147 -3.05 -3.77 7.04
N ASN A 148 -3.67 -2.77 6.41
CA ASN A 148 -4.54 -2.94 5.25
C ASN A 148 -4.00 -2.03 4.13
N GLN A 149 -3.44 -2.63 3.07
CA GLN A 149 -2.89 -1.88 1.94
C GLN A 149 -3.99 -1.63 0.91
N VAL A 150 -4.37 -0.37 0.71
CA VAL A 150 -5.52 0.05 -0.10
C VAL A 150 -5.10 1.06 -1.17
N GLN A 151 -5.86 1.13 -2.27
CA GLN A 151 -5.66 2.21 -3.24
C GLN A 151 -6.05 3.55 -2.60
N LEU A 152 -5.13 4.49 -2.65
CA LEU A 152 -5.39 5.84 -2.18
C LEU A 152 -4.48 6.84 -2.90
N SER A 153 -5.09 7.77 -3.59
CA SER A 153 -4.46 8.96 -4.16
C SER A 153 -5.43 10.13 -4.04
N LEU A 154 -5.02 11.34 -4.38
CA LEU A 154 -5.90 12.51 -4.42
C LEU A 154 -7.12 12.29 -5.33
N THR A 155 -6.90 11.67 -6.49
CA THR A 155 -7.95 11.38 -7.48
C THR A 155 -8.67 10.05 -7.25
N HIS A 156 -8.21 9.25 -6.29
CA HIS A 156 -8.84 8.00 -5.85
C HIS A 156 -8.91 7.99 -4.32
N SER A 157 -9.69 8.89 -3.76
CA SER A 157 -9.79 9.09 -2.31
C SER A 157 -11.17 8.79 -1.73
N THR A 158 -11.96 7.95 -2.40
CA THR A 158 -13.33 7.61 -1.99
C THR A 158 -13.42 7.13 -0.54
N ILE A 159 -12.43 6.35 -0.06
CA ILE A 159 -12.40 5.88 1.35
C ILE A 159 -12.29 7.02 2.38
N VAL A 160 -11.85 8.22 1.95
CA VAL A 160 -11.81 9.44 2.76
C VAL A 160 -13.04 10.29 2.48
N ALA A 161 -13.35 10.54 1.19
CA ALA A 161 -14.41 11.43 0.75
C ALA A 161 -15.82 10.97 1.18
N GLN A 162 -16.10 9.67 1.18
CA GLN A 162 -17.38 9.14 1.62
C GLN A 162 -17.75 9.54 3.06
N GLY A 163 -16.77 9.68 3.96
CA GLY A 163 -17.00 10.15 5.31
C GLY A 163 -17.38 11.63 5.39
N LEU A 164 -16.95 12.44 4.42
CA LEU A 164 -17.25 13.86 4.34
C LEU A 164 -18.69 14.13 3.85
N SER A 165 -19.16 13.32 2.91
CA SER A 165 -20.50 13.43 2.31
C SER A 165 -21.54 12.45 2.89
N SER A 166 -21.24 11.86 4.04
CA SER A 166 -22.13 10.92 4.72
C SER A 166 -23.50 11.56 5.03
N ASN A 167 -24.58 10.80 4.77
CA ASN A 167 -25.97 11.23 4.96
C ASN A 167 -26.40 12.43 4.06
N MET A 168 -25.72 12.66 2.96
CA MET A 168 -26.08 13.68 1.98
C MET A 168 -26.58 13.07 0.67
N THR A 169 -27.50 13.75 -0.02
CA THR A 169 -28.02 13.35 -1.32
C THR A 169 -27.37 14.19 -2.42
N GLY A 170 -27.21 13.61 -3.62
CA GLY A 170 -26.69 14.31 -4.79
C GLY A 170 -25.17 14.32 -4.91
N PHE A 171 -24.45 13.58 -4.06
CA PHE A 171 -23.00 13.40 -4.15
C PHE A 171 -22.64 11.94 -4.40
N ASP A 172 -21.87 11.68 -5.45
CA ASP A 172 -21.44 10.31 -5.79
C ASP A 172 -20.56 9.69 -4.69
N ASP A 173 -19.78 10.52 -3.98
CA ASP A 173 -18.92 10.08 -2.87
C ASP A 173 -19.69 9.56 -1.66
N SER A 174 -20.99 9.87 -1.55
CA SER A 174 -21.85 9.31 -0.50
C SER A 174 -22.17 7.82 -0.72
N ILE A 175 -21.90 7.29 -1.91
CA ILE A 175 -22.13 5.89 -2.25
C ILE A 175 -20.98 5.04 -1.69
N THR A 176 -21.32 4.17 -0.75
CA THR A 176 -20.36 3.24 -0.16
C THR A 176 -19.98 2.14 -1.18
N ARG A 177 -18.72 2.08 -1.58
CA ARG A 177 -18.18 1.08 -2.51
C ARG A 177 -17.22 0.08 -1.86
N ASP A 178 -16.75 0.39 -0.65
CA ASP A 178 -15.71 -0.34 0.07
C ASP A 178 -16.22 -1.08 1.31
N GLY A 179 -17.52 -1.29 1.43
CA GLY A 179 -18.15 -1.83 2.63
C GLY A 179 -18.28 -0.84 3.78
N GLY A 180 -17.85 0.41 3.58
CA GLY A 180 -18.01 1.54 4.50
C GLY A 180 -16.96 1.63 5.60
N GLY A 181 -16.37 2.80 5.75
CA GLY A 181 -15.58 3.16 6.91
C GLY A 181 -14.21 2.49 7.03
N ILE A 182 -13.53 2.14 5.94
CA ILE A 182 -12.18 1.57 5.99
C ILE A 182 -11.24 2.42 6.86
N VAL A 183 -11.27 3.75 6.71
CA VAL A 183 -10.40 4.67 7.44
C VAL A 183 -10.71 4.66 8.94
N ASP A 184 -11.99 4.76 9.31
CA ASP A 184 -12.40 4.77 10.71
C ASP A 184 -12.18 3.41 11.38
N TYR A 185 -12.49 2.32 10.66
CA TYR A 185 -12.23 0.97 11.15
C TYR A 185 -10.74 0.74 11.42
N ALA A 186 -9.89 1.16 10.51
CA ALA A 186 -8.43 1.06 10.66
C ALA A 186 -7.94 1.83 11.90
N ARG A 187 -8.43 3.06 12.11
CA ARG A 187 -8.09 3.87 13.28
C ARG A 187 -8.56 3.23 14.61
N ILE A 188 -9.79 2.72 14.65
CA ILE A 188 -10.36 2.05 15.85
C ILE A 188 -9.55 0.80 16.21
N ASN A 189 -9.20 0.00 15.19
CA ASN A 189 -8.52 -1.28 15.38
C ASN A 189 -6.97 -1.17 15.34
N LYS A 190 -6.41 0.04 15.26
CA LYS A 190 -4.95 0.31 15.17
C LYS A 190 -4.28 -0.41 13.99
N ILE A 191 -4.99 -0.50 12.88
CA ILE A 191 -4.49 -1.06 11.62
C ILE A 191 -3.84 0.07 10.83
N THR A 192 -2.61 -0.08 10.41
CA THR A 192 -1.91 0.89 9.57
C THR A 192 -2.45 0.80 8.13
N LEU A 193 -2.96 1.90 7.61
CA LEU A 193 -3.28 1.99 6.20
C LEU A 193 -2.01 2.23 5.38
N GLN A 194 -1.87 1.51 4.27
CA GLN A 194 -0.78 1.68 3.32
C GLN A 194 -1.37 2.07 1.96
N ALA A 195 -1.06 3.27 1.47
CA ALA A 195 -1.59 3.83 0.23
C ALA A 195 -0.79 3.34 -0.98
N TRP A 196 -1.31 2.37 -1.73
CA TRP A 196 -0.72 1.98 -3.01
C TRP A 196 -1.23 2.86 -4.16
N SER A 197 -0.44 2.99 -5.23
CA SER A 197 -0.68 3.90 -6.36
C SER A 197 -0.97 5.36 -5.94
N PRO A 198 -0.16 5.96 -5.06
CA PRO A 198 -0.48 7.24 -4.41
C PRO A 198 -0.54 8.43 -5.36
N PHE A 199 -0.07 8.26 -6.60
CA PHE A 199 -0.02 9.33 -7.62
C PHE A 199 -0.78 8.98 -8.89
N GLN A 200 -1.46 7.82 -8.95
CA GLN A 200 -2.22 7.41 -10.12
C GLN A 200 -3.64 8.01 -10.12
N LYS A 201 -4.15 8.30 -11.31
CA LYS A 201 -5.54 8.74 -11.54
C LYS A 201 -6.52 7.63 -11.18
N ALA A 202 -6.29 6.44 -11.77
CA ALA A 202 -7.00 5.21 -11.52
C ALA A 202 -6.04 4.03 -11.69
N PHE A 203 -6.52 2.80 -11.50
CA PHE A 203 -5.68 1.63 -11.68
C PHE A 203 -5.17 1.54 -13.14
N GLN A 204 -3.86 1.63 -13.31
CA GLN A 204 -3.14 1.59 -14.60
C GLN A 204 -3.45 2.75 -15.58
N ASP A 205 -4.05 3.85 -15.11
CA ASP A 205 -4.43 5.00 -15.96
C ASP A 205 -3.45 6.19 -15.84
N GLY A 206 -2.19 5.92 -15.55
CA GLY A 206 -1.16 6.94 -15.45
C GLY A 206 -1.27 7.80 -14.17
N VAL A 207 -0.45 8.85 -14.13
CA VAL A 207 -0.41 9.77 -12.98
C VAL A 207 -1.27 11.01 -13.20
N PHE A 208 -1.74 11.64 -12.14
CA PHE A 208 -2.53 12.87 -12.23
C PHE A 208 -1.67 14.14 -12.41
N PHE A 209 -0.37 14.08 -12.16
CA PHE A 209 0.51 15.22 -12.40
C PHE A 209 0.53 15.62 -13.88
N ASP A 210 0.36 16.92 -14.14
CA ASP A 210 0.28 17.52 -15.48
C ASP A 210 -0.81 16.92 -16.40
N SER A 211 -1.79 16.22 -15.81
CA SER A 211 -2.91 15.65 -16.54
C SER A 211 -3.95 16.71 -16.85
N HIS A 212 -4.43 16.74 -18.10
CA HIS A 212 -5.52 17.60 -18.54
C HIS A 212 -6.86 17.25 -17.89
N ASP A 213 -7.00 16.05 -17.31
CA ASP A 213 -8.20 15.61 -16.61
C ASP A 213 -8.38 16.31 -15.25
N TYR A 214 -7.28 16.85 -14.68
CA TYR A 214 -7.27 17.44 -13.33
C TYR A 214 -6.56 18.80 -13.30
N PRO A 215 -7.05 19.79 -14.08
CA PRO A 215 -6.37 21.10 -14.18
C PRO A 215 -6.37 21.88 -12.86
N GLU A 216 -7.50 21.85 -12.12
CA GLU A 216 -7.61 22.53 -10.81
C GLU A 216 -6.71 21.90 -9.77
N LEU A 217 -6.63 20.55 -9.72
CA LEU A 217 -5.72 19.84 -8.83
C LEU A 217 -4.26 20.19 -9.12
N ASN A 218 -3.86 20.20 -10.40
CA ASN A 218 -2.49 20.55 -10.77
C ASN A 218 -2.17 22.01 -10.47
N ALA A 219 -3.11 22.94 -10.64
CA ALA A 219 -2.92 24.34 -10.25
C ALA A 219 -2.69 24.47 -8.73
N GLU A 220 -3.48 23.78 -7.90
CA GLU A 220 -3.35 23.82 -6.45
C GLU A 220 -2.08 23.13 -5.95
N LEU A 221 -1.71 21.97 -6.54
CA LEU A 221 -0.45 21.28 -6.25
C LEU A 221 0.76 22.17 -6.54
N ASN A 222 0.78 22.87 -7.70
CA ASN A 222 1.85 23.76 -8.08
C ASN A 222 1.91 24.99 -7.18
N ARG A 223 0.77 25.56 -6.81
CA ARG A 223 0.69 26.70 -5.87
C ARG A 223 1.29 26.35 -4.52
N LEU A 224 0.90 25.21 -3.94
CA LEU A 224 1.42 24.74 -2.66
C LEU A 224 2.90 24.35 -2.75
N ALA A 225 3.30 23.70 -3.84
CA ALA A 225 4.68 23.34 -4.08
C ALA A 225 5.60 24.60 -4.06
N ALA A 226 5.17 25.67 -4.73
CA ALA A 226 5.89 26.96 -4.68
C ALA A 226 5.89 27.60 -3.28
N GLN A 227 4.78 27.50 -2.54
CA GLN A 227 4.65 28.05 -1.19
C GLN A 227 5.60 27.36 -0.20
N TYR A 228 5.77 26.05 -0.30
CA TYR A 228 6.58 25.23 0.61
C TYR A 228 8.00 24.97 0.09
N ASP A 229 8.35 25.51 -1.08
CA ASP A 229 9.65 25.29 -1.77
C ASP A 229 9.97 23.79 -1.96
N VAL A 230 8.98 23.06 -2.50
CA VAL A 230 9.05 21.61 -2.74
C VAL A 230 8.45 21.26 -4.10
N THR A 231 8.44 19.96 -4.45
CA THR A 231 7.79 19.47 -5.68
C THR A 231 6.30 19.18 -5.46
N PRO A 232 5.47 19.17 -6.53
CA PRO A 232 4.09 18.68 -6.46
C PRO A 232 3.96 17.26 -5.92
N THR A 233 4.95 16.40 -6.17
CA THR A 233 5.04 15.04 -5.61
C THR A 233 5.11 15.06 -4.08
N ALA A 234 5.90 15.98 -3.52
CA ALA A 234 5.98 16.16 -2.08
C ALA A 234 4.64 16.61 -1.47
N ILE A 235 3.92 17.54 -2.13
CA ILE A 235 2.59 17.98 -1.69
C ILE A 235 1.57 16.83 -1.72
N ALA A 236 1.56 16.03 -2.78
CA ALA A 236 0.67 14.87 -2.87
C ALA A 236 0.97 13.82 -1.79
N THR A 237 2.26 13.61 -1.46
CA THR A 237 2.67 12.78 -0.33
C THR A 237 2.19 13.38 0.99
N ALA A 238 2.40 14.69 1.19
CA ALA A 238 1.98 15.41 2.39
C ALA A 238 0.47 15.29 2.64
N TRP A 239 -0.35 15.32 1.58
CA TRP A 239 -1.78 15.16 1.71
C TRP A 239 -2.15 13.81 2.33
N ILE A 240 -1.51 12.71 1.91
CA ILE A 240 -1.75 11.37 2.45
C ILE A 240 -1.24 11.28 3.91
N THR A 241 0.01 11.68 4.14
CA THR A 241 0.65 11.52 5.45
C THR A 241 0.12 12.47 6.51
N ARG A 242 -0.47 13.60 6.12
CA ARG A 242 -1.14 14.56 7.00
C ARG A 242 -2.38 13.98 7.67
N HIS A 243 -2.98 12.92 7.08
CA HIS A 243 -4.18 12.32 7.65
C HIS A 243 -3.88 11.66 9.00
N PRO A 244 -4.71 11.89 10.05
CA PRO A 244 -4.44 11.40 11.41
C PRO A 244 -4.53 9.86 11.57
N ALA A 245 -4.87 9.14 10.51
CA ALA A 245 -4.78 7.67 10.47
C ALA A 245 -3.34 7.15 10.38
N GLY A 246 -2.33 8.03 10.20
CA GLY A 246 -0.94 7.61 10.06
C GLY A 246 -0.68 6.77 8.81
N ILE A 247 -1.21 7.21 7.67
CA ILE A 247 -1.17 6.45 6.41
C ILE A 247 0.25 6.42 5.86
N GLN A 248 0.77 5.24 5.59
CA GLN A 248 2.05 5.03 4.90
C GLN A 248 1.87 5.12 3.38
N VAL A 249 2.82 5.74 2.69
CA VAL A 249 2.80 5.86 1.23
C VAL A 249 3.68 4.78 0.62
N VAL A 250 3.10 3.95 -0.26
CA VAL A 250 3.81 2.90 -0.99
C VAL A 250 4.24 3.44 -2.36
N LEU A 251 5.51 3.78 -2.48
CA LEU A 251 6.07 4.38 -3.69
C LEU A 251 6.38 3.32 -4.75
N GLY A 252 5.88 3.51 -5.97
CA GLY A 252 6.09 2.62 -7.12
C GLY A 252 7.14 3.15 -8.10
N THR A 253 8.18 3.85 -7.66
CA THR A 253 9.18 4.43 -8.55
C THR A 253 10.50 3.68 -8.51
N THR A 254 11.18 3.63 -9.67
CA THR A 254 12.56 3.16 -9.81
C THR A 254 13.55 4.32 -10.02
N ARG A 255 13.08 5.58 -9.94
CA ARG A 255 13.90 6.78 -10.08
C ARG A 255 14.27 7.30 -8.69
N PRO A 256 15.57 7.32 -8.34
CA PRO A 256 16.03 7.74 -7.01
C PRO A 256 15.58 9.16 -6.63
N GLU A 257 15.57 10.09 -7.59
CA GLU A 257 15.17 11.47 -7.37
C GLU A 257 13.72 11.57 -6.86
N ARG A 258 12.83 10.77 -7.44
CA ARG A 258 11.41 10.73 -7.03
C ARG A 258 11.20 10.16 -5.63
N LEU A 259 12.10 9.28 -5.16
CA LEU A 259 12.04 8.80 -3.78
C LEU A 259 12.31 9.95 -2.80
N VAL A 260 13.34 10.75 -3.09
CA VAL A 260 13.70 11.91 -2.26
C VAL A 260 12.59 12.95 -2.26
N GLU A 261 12.05 13.28 -3.45
CA GLU A 261 10.92 14.21 -3.59
C GLU A 261 9.69 13.76 -2.78
N ALA A 262 9.32 12.50 -2.88
CA ALA A 262 8.18 11.96 -2.13
C ALA A 262 8.46 11.95 -0.62
N ALA A 263 9.65 11.53 -0.20
CA ALA A 263 10.04 11.49 1.20
C ALA A 263 9.99 12.89 1.86
N ALA A 264 10.38 13.93 1.13
CA ALA A 264 10.30 15.32 1.61
C ALA A 264 8.87 15.74 1.99
N GLY A 265 7.84 15.14 1.33
CA GLY A 265 6.44 15.40 1.64
C GLY A 265 6.00 14.98 3.04
N SER A 266 6.66 13.99 3.64
CA SER A 266 6.25 13.45 4.95
C SER A 266 6.34 14.47 6.09
N ASN A 267 7.12 15.52 5.93
CA ASN A 267 7.36 16.56 6.95
C ASN A 267 6.63 17.88 6.68
N ILE A 268 5.85 17.98 5.60
CA ILE A 268 5.14 19.20 5.24
C ILE A 268 3.87 19.32 6.08
N PRO A 269 3.72 20.37 6.91
CA PRO A 269 2.59 20.53 7.80
C PRO A 269 1.43 21.22 7.08
N LEU A 270 0.81 20.57 6.08
CA LEU A 270 -0.35 21.14 5.41
C LEU A 270 -1.41 21.58 6.43
N THR A 271 -1.88 22.79 6.31
CA THR A 271 -2.99 23.32 7.11
C THR A 271 -4.30 22.60 6.74
N ARG A 272 -5.32 22.73 7.59
CA ARG A 272 -6.65 22.17 7.24
C ARG A 272 -7.21 22.76 5.95
N PRO A 273 -7.22 24.10 5.71
CA PRO A 273 -7.68 24.65 4.44
C PRO A 273 -6.93 24.11 3.23
N GLU A 274 -5.61 23.94 3.29
CA GLU A 274 -4.82 23.40 2.19
C GLU A 274 -5.16 21.93 1.93
N TRP A 275 -5.29 21.12 2.99
CA TRP A 275 -5.65 19.72 2.87
C TRP A 275 -7.03 19.52 2.22
N TYR A 276 -8.04 20.29 2.69
CA TYR A 276 -9.37 20.27 2.12
C TYR A 276 -9.45 20.91 0.72
N GLY A 277 -8.63 21.93 0.46
CA GLY A 277 -8.51 22.53 -0.87
C GLY A 277 -8.02 21.54 -1.92
N LEU A 278 -7.06 20.69 -1.57
CA LEU A 278 -6.56 19.63 -2.47
C LEU A 278 -7.62 18.58 -2.80
N ILE A 279 -8.41 18.12 -1.82
CA ILE A 279 -9.46 17.12 -2.09
C ILE A 279 -10.61 17.72 -2.91
N GLN A 280 -10.95 19.00 -2.70
CA GLN A 280 -11.91 19.72 -3.54
C GLN A 280 -11.40 19.90 -4.98
N ALA A 281 -10.14 20.31 -5.13
CA ALA A 281 -9.50 20.47 -6.44
C ALA A 281 -9.37 19.14 -7.21
N ALA A 282 -9.33 18.00 -6.49
CA ALA A 282 -9.40 16.67 -7.08
C ALA A 282 -10.81 16.25 -7.52
N GLY A 283 -11.83 17.09 -7.31
CA GLY A 283 -13.20 16.86 -7.74
C GLY A 283 -14.12 16.24 -6.69
N HIS A 284 -13.66 16.08 -5.44
CA HIS A 284 -14.53 15.57 -4.37
C HIS A 284 -15.33 16.69 -3.71
N ASN A 285 -16.55 16.36 -3.30
CA ASN A 285 -17.42 17.31 -2.60
C ASN A 285 -16.99 17.45 -1.15
N VAL A 286 -16.82 18.70 -0.72
CA VAL A 286 -16.64 19.05 0.68
C VAL A 286 -17.78 20.02 1.01
N PRO A 287 -18.88 19.52 1.60
CA PRO A 287 -20.09 20.29 1.88
C PRO A 287 -19.85 21.44 2.85
#